data_57c3f2b72ca92c714668466f66a1ae09
#
_entry.id   57c3f2b72ca92c714668466f66a1ae09
#
_cell.length_a   1.000
_cell.length_b   1.000
_cell.length_c   1.000
_cell.angle_alpha   90.00
_cell.angle_beta   90.00
_cell.angle_gamma   90.00
#
_symmetry.space_group_name_H-M   'P 1'
#
loop_
_entity.id
_entity.type
_entity.pdbx_description
1 polymer ?
#
loop_
_entity_poly.entity_id
_entity_poly.type
_entity_poly.pdbx_seq_one_letter_code
_entity_poly.pdbx_strand_id
1 'polypeptide(L)'
;VFRGAQNPEACFRFLDWWTTADIQSDFCTALEDLLGPGGRYATANLEAFEALSWTAAQRAVIREQRAFVQELPEIPGSYYVSRSIDNAFRAVLYDQKNPREIWEKENRNINREIQRKRNELGLS
;
A
#
# COMPACT_ATOMS: atom_id res chain seq x y z
N VAL A 1 3.45 16.76 -2.13
CA VAL A 1 2.80 18.06 -2.43
C VAL A 1 2.88 18.31 -3.92
N PHE A 2 1.75 18.61 -4.56
CA PHE A 2 1.72 18.88 -6.00
C PHE A 2 2.39 20.22 -6.33
N ARG A 3 3.04 20.28 -7.51
CA ARG A 3 3.74 21.49 -7.98
C ARG A 3 2.84 22.73 -8.10
N GLY A 4 1.53 22.52 -8.32
CA GLY A 4 0.54 23.58 -8.43
C GLY A 4 -0.19 23.91 -7.11
N ALA A 5 0.27 23.41 -5.97
CA ALA A 5 -0.36 23.71 -4.69
C ALA A 5 -0.29 25.22 -4.39
N GLN A 6 -1.44 25.82 -4.05
CA GLN A 6 -1.51 27.26 -3.74
C GLN A 6 -0.80 27.63 -2.44
N ASN A 7 -0.75 26.71 -1.49
CA ASN A 7 -0.04 26.88 -0.22
C ASN A 7 0.80 25.64 0.13
N PRO A 8 2.01 25.51 -0.44
CA PRO A 8 2.88 24.35 -0.18
C PRO A 8 3.25 24.19 1.29
N GLU A 9 3.45 25.30 2.02
CA GLU A 9 3.80 25.27 3.44
C GLU A 9 2.69 24.64 4.30
N ALA A 10 1.44 25.01 4.05
CA ALA A 10 0.31 24.38 4.73
C ALA A 10 0.19 22.89 4.41
N CYS A 11 0.49 22.51 3.16
CA CYS A 11 0.53 21.09 2.78
C CYS A 11 1.61 20.32 3.54
N PHE A 12 2.82 20.88 3.67
CA PHE A 12 3.88 20.23 4.44
C PHE A 12 3.54 20.14 5.93
N ARG A 13 2.99 21.19 6.54
CA ARG A 13 2.51 21.14 7.94
C ARG A 13 1.44 20.07 8.15
N PHE A 14 0.54 19.89 7.18
CA PHE A 14 -0.44 18.79 7.23
C PHE A 14 0.23 17.42 7.17
N LEU A 15 1.20 17.22 6.28
CA LEU A 15 1.93 15.97 6.17
C LEU A 15 2.72 15.65 7.44
N ASP A 16 3.42 16.66 7.99
CA ASP A 16 4.16 16.49 9.25
C ASP A 16 3.22 16.10 10.39
N TRP A 17 2.10 16.80 10.53
CA TRP A 17 1.07 16.47 11.52
C TRP A 17 0.49 15.05 11.29
N TRP A 18 0.11 14.73 10.05
CA TRP A 18 -0.50 13.44 9.73
C TRP A 18 0.41 12.26 10.00
N THR A 19 1.72 12.43 9.85
CA THR A 19 2.70 11.35 10.03
C THR A 19 3.22 11.20 11.46
N THR A 20 2.76 12.01 12.42
CA THR A 20 3.14 11.87 13.83
C THR A 20 2.61 10.55 14.43
N ALA A 21 3.29 10.05 15.44
CA ALA A 21 2.93 8.80 16.09
C ALA A 21 1.54 8.87 16.73
N ASP A 22 1.24 9.97 17.44
CA ASP A 22 -0.05 10.16 18.10
C ASP A 22 -1.21 10.11 17.11
N ILE A 23 -1.13 10.91 16.03
CA ILE A 23 -2.19 10.97 15.01
C ILE A 23 -2.35 9.63 14.30
N GLN A 24 -1.25 8.95 13.97
CA GLN A 24 -1.31 7.64 13.32
C GLN A 24 -1.91 6.56 14.25
N SER A 25 -1.57 6.56 15.54
CA SER A 25 -2.15 5.61 16.49
C SER A 25 -3.62 5.89 16.75
N ASP A 26 -4.02 7.15 16.93
CA ASP A 26 -5.42 7.54 17.13
C ASP A 26 -6.28 7.16 15.91
N PHE A 27 -5.80 7.44 14.70
CA PHE A 27 -6.49 7.10 13.48
C PHE A 27 -6.65 5.58 13.30
N CYS A 28 -5.59 4.80 13.54
CA CYS A 28 -5.64 3.35 13.43
C CYS A 28 -6.59 2.75 14.47
N THR A 29 -6.57 3.26 15.71
CA THR A 29 -7.47 2.83 16.78
C THR A 29 -8.92 3.15 16.43
N ALA A 30 -9.22 4.36 15.96
CA ALA A 30 -10.56 4.76 15.56
C ALA A 30 -11.09 3.89 14.40
N LEU A 31 -10.24 3.50 13.45
CA LEU A 31 -10.63 2.56 12.40
C LEU A 31 -10.95 1.16 12.95
N GLU A 32 -10.14 0.65 13.87
CA GLU A 32 -10.40 -0.64 14.49
C GLU A 32 -11.67 -0.62 15.33
N ASP A 33 -11.93 0.47 16.07
CA ASP A 33 -13.15 0.65 16.84
C ASP A 33 -14.41 0.69 15.96
N LEU A 34 -14.30 1.31 14.78
CA LEU A 34 -15.41 1.46 13.84
C LEU A 34 -15.67 0.18 13.03
N LEU A 35 -14.63 -0.48 12.54
CA LEU A 35 -14.70 -1.58 11.58
C LEU A 35 -14.40 -2.95 12.22
N GLY A 36 -14.07 -2.97 13.50
CA GLY A 36 -13.59 -4.17 14.19
C GLY A 36 -12.18 -4.58 13.74
N PRO A 37 -11.76 -5.81 14.05
CA PRO A 37 -10.41 -6.30 13.70
C PRO A 37 -10.06 -6.24 12.21
N GLY A 38 -11.08 -6.22 11.33
CA GLY A 38 -10.90 -6.07 9.88
C GLY A 38 -10.42 -4.68 9.46
N GLY A 39 -10.60 -3.66 10.30
CA GLY A 39 -10.09 -2.29 10.08
C GLY A 39 -8.65 -2.08 10.51
N ARG A 40 -8.06 -3.07 11.17
CA ARG A 40 -6.70 -2.98 11.68
C ARG A 40 -5.68 -3.02 10.54
N TYR A 41 -4.75 -2.08 10.52
CA TYR A 41 -3.64 -2.11 9.57
C TYR A 41 -2.31 -1.71 10.23
N ALA A 42 -1.19 -2.10 9.61
CA ALA A 42 0.13 -1.76 10.08
C ALA A 42 0.57 -0.39 9.53
N THR A 43 0.47 0.65 10.36
CA THR A 43 0.97 1.99 9.96
C THR A 43 2.47 1.96 9.66
N ALA A 44 2.92 2.85 8.78
CA ALA A 44 4.34 3.03 8.46
C ALA A 44 5.13 3.67 9.63
N ASN A 45 4.46 4.45 10.48
CA ASN A 45 5.07 5.03 11.68
C ASN A 45 5.34 3.93 12.70
N LEU A 46 6.62 3.73 13.04
CA LEU A 46 7.06 2.61 13.91
C LEU A 46 6.58 2.78 15.35
N GLU A 47 6.61 3.98 15.88
CA GLU A 47 6.17 4.29 17.23
C GLU A 47 4.65 4.10 17.35
N ALA A 48 3.87 4.60 16.40
CA ALA A 48 2.44 4.36 16.34
C ALA A 48 2.13 2.86 16.24
N PHE A 49 2.86 2.12 15.40
CA PHE A 49 2.67 0.66 15.26
C PHE A 49 2.83 -0.09 16.58
N GLU A 50 3.80 0.32 17.43
CA GLU A 50 4.01 -0.31 18.73
C GLU A 50 2.87 -0.05 19.72
N ALA A 51 2.15 1.05 19.59
CA ALA A 51 1.02 1.40 20.43
C ALA A 51 -0.29 0.70 20.05
N LEU A 52 -0.38 0.10 18.85
CA LEU A 52 -1.60 -0.56 18.36
C LEU A 52 -1.84 -1.93 19.00
N SER A 53 -3.09 -2.39 18.94
CA SER A 53 -3.61 -3.61 19.59
C SER A 53 -3.19 -4.92 18.88
N TRP A 54 -2.01 -4.95 18.26
CA TRP A 54 -1.42 -6.18 17.74
C TRP A 54 -0.95 -7.09 18.89
N THR A 55 -1.18 -8.39 18.78
CA THR A 55 -0.57 -9.34 19.71
C THR A 55 0.96 -9.36 19.54
N ALA A 56 1.67 -9.80 20.58
CA ALA A 56 3.14 -9.92 20.51
C ALA A 56 3.61 -10.79 19.32
N ALA A 57 2.90 -11.89 19.05
CA ALA A 57 3.21 -12.78 17.92
C ALA A 57 3.00 -12.08 16.56
N GLN A 58 1.87 -11.37 16.39
CA GLN A 58 1.61 -10.60 15.17
C GLN A 58 2.65 -9.49 14.97
N ARG A 59 2.97 -8.74 16.03
CA ARG A 59 4.03 -7.71 15.98
C ARG A 59 5.37 -8.28 15.54
N ALA A 60 5.77 -9.42 16.09
CA ALA A 60 7.03 -10.07 15.72
C ALA A 60 7.08 -10.40 14.22
N VAL A 61 6.02 -10.99 13.67
CA VAL A 61 5.93 -11.31 12.23
C VAL A 61 5.98 -10.05 11.37
N ILE A 62 5.22 -9.00 11.73
CA ILE A 62 5.20 -7.75 10.96
C ILE A 62 6.57 -7.05 11.01
N ARG A 63 7.24 -7.04 12.16
CA ARG A 63 8.60 -6.47 12.27
C ARG A 63 9.60 -7.23 11.40
N GLU A 64 9.56 -8.54 11.39
CA GLU A 64 10.40 -9.37 10.53
C GLU A 64 10.13 -9.06 9.05
N GLN A 65 8.86 -8.99 8.63
CA GLN A 65 8.49 -8.67 7.25
C GLN A 65 8.93 -7.27 6.82
N ARG A 66 8.95 -6.30 7.72
CA ARG A 66 9.40 -4.92 7.41
C ARG A 66 10.82 -4.84 6.86
N ALA A 67 11.71 -5.75 7.24
CA ALA A 67 13.07 -5.80 6.71
C ALA A 67 13.12 -6.09 5.20
N PHE A 68 12.04 -6.64 4.64
CA PHE A 68 11.92 -7.02 3.24
C PHE A 68 10.99 -6.10 2.44
N VAL A 69 10.38 -5.10 3.09
CA VAL A 69 9.48 -4.16 2.40
C VAL A 69 10.28 -3.31 1.41
N GLN A 70 9.84 -3.34 0.16
CA GLN A 70 10.39 -2.53 -0.91
C GLN A 70 9.25 -1.76 -1.58
N GLU A 71 9.53 -0.54 -1.99
CA GLU A 71 8.61 0.25 -2.76
C GLU A 71 8.49 -0.27 -4.19
N LEU A 72 7.27 -0.26 -4.72
CA LEU A 72 7.08 -0.52 -6.15
C LEU A 72 7.66 0.65 -6.95
N PRO A 73 8.52 0.39 -7.95
CA PRO A 73 9.13 1.46 -8.72
C PRO A 73 8.07 2.28 -9.47
N GLU A 74 8.17 3.60 -9.38
CA GLU A 74 7.35 4.55 -10.14
C GLU A 74 7.79 4.59 -11.61
N ILE A 75 7.25 3.68 -12.39
CA ILE A 75 7.48 3.58 -13.84
C ILE A 75 6.18 3.83 -14.61
N PRO A 76 6.25 4.19 -15.90
CA PRO A 76 5.06 4.32 -16.74
C PRO A 76 4.22 3.04 -16.69
N GLY A 77 2.96 3.17 -16.23
CA GLY A 77 2.06 2.02 -16.07
C GLY A 77 2.07 1.36 -14.68
N SER A 78 2.88 1.83 -13.71
CA SER A 78 2.97 1.26 -12.35
C SER A 78 1.63 1.23 -11.61
N TYR A 79 0.72 2.19 -11.87
CA TYR A 79 -0.64 2.18 -11.32
C TYR A 79 -1.40 0.88 -11.60
N TYR A 80 -1.07 0.21 -12.72
CA TYR A 80 -1.71 -1.04 -13.09
C TYR A 80 -1.17 -2.22 -12.27
N VAL A 81 0.07 -2.13 -11.79
CA VAL A 81 0.71 -3.18 -10.98
C VAL A 81 -0.07 -3.39 -9.68
N SER A 82 -0.28 -2.33 -8.91
CA SER A 82 -1.02 -2.41 -7.63
C SER A 82 -2.42 -2.96 -7.83
N ARG A 83 -3.15 -2.50 -8.86
CA ARG A 83 -4.48 -3.02 -9.21
C ARG A 83 -4.46 -4.51 -9.56
N SER A 84 -3.48 -4.95 -10.33
CA SER A 84 -3.37 -6.35 -10.74
C SER A 84 -3.01 -7.27 -9.57
N ILE A 85 -2.19 -6.80 -8.64
CA ILE A 85 -1.88 -7.52 -7.41
C ILE A 85 -3.18 -7.69 -6.58
N ASP A 86 -3.94 -6.63 -6.36
CA ASP A 86 -5.20 -6.69 -5.63
C ASP A 86 -6.21 -7.64 -6.30
N ASN A 87 -6.35 -7.55 -7.62
CA ASN A 87 -7.20 -8.45 -8.40
C ASN A 87 -6.78 -9.92 -8.27
N ALA A 88 -5.46 -10.20 -8.30
CA ALA A 88 -4.94 -11.55 -8.13
C ALA A 88 -5.27 -12.10 -6.74
N PHE A 89 -5.06 -11.34 -5.69
CA PHE A 89 -5.42 -11.73 -4.33
C PHE A 89 -6.92 -11.99 -4.19
N ARG A 90 -7.77 -11.11 -4.71
CA ARG A 90 -9.23 -11.28 -4.68
C ARG A 90 -9.66 -12.55 -5.41
N ALA A 91 -9.13 -12.79 -6.60
CA ALA A 91 -9.46 -13.99 -7.38
C ALA A 91 -9.09 -15.28 -6.66
N VAL A 92 -7.97 -15.29 -5.93
CA VAL A 92 -7.55 -16.45 -5.14
C VAL A 92 -8.39 -16.63 -3.89
N LEU A 93 -8.60 -15.54 -3.12
CA LEU A 93 -9.24 -15.61 -1.81
C LEU A 93 -10.77 -15.78 -1.90
N TYR A 94 -11.41 -15.09 -2.83
CA TYR A 94 -12.87 -15.10 -2.93
C TYR A 94 -13.41 -16.01 -4.03
N ASP A 95 -12.73 -16.06 -5.19
CA ASP A 95 -13.17 -16.87 -6.32
C ASP A 95 -12.51 -18.26 -6.36
N GLN A 96 -11.63 -18.56 -5.40
CA GLN A 96 -10.91 -19.84 -5.28
C GLN A 96 -10.16 -20.24 -6.57
N LYS A 97 -9.67 -19.27 -7.32
CA LYS A 97 -8.91 -19.50 -8.54
C LYS A 97 -7.51 -20.03 -8.23
N ASN A 98 -6.92 -20.74 -9.19
CA ASN A 98 -5.55 -21.22 -9.07
C ASN A 98 -4.57 -20.02 -8.97
N PRO A 99 -3.79 -19.88 -7.89
CA PRO A 99 -2.89 -18.76 -7.68
C PRO A 99 -1.88 -18.56 -8.81
N ARG A 100 -1.32 -19.66 -9.31
CA ARG A 100 -0.30 -19.64 -10.38
C ARG A 100 -0.87 -19.11 -11.69
N GLU A 101 -2.03 -19.62 -12.10
CA GLU A 101 -2.68 -19.22 -13.35
C GLU A 101 -3.07 -17.74 -13.33
N ILE A 102 -3.63 -17.28 -12.19
CA ILE A 102 -4.02 -15.88 -12.01
C ILE A 102 -2.77 -14.99 -12.03
N TRP A 103 -1.71 -15.36 -11.33
CA TRP A 103 -0.49 -14.58 -11.30
C TRP A 103 0.17 -14.48 -12.68
N GLU A 104 0.25 -15.57 -13.43
CA GLU A 104 0.78 -15.58 -14.80
C GLU A 104 -0.07 -14.69 -15.73
N LYS A 105 -1.40 -14.71 -15.59
CA LYS A 105 -2.31 -13.85 -16.35
C LYS A 105 -2.08 -12.39 -16.01
N GLU A 106 -2.07 -12.02 -14.72
CA GLU A 106 -1.90 -10.63 -14.31
C GLU A 106 -0.50 -10.10 -14.65
N ASN A 107 0.53 -10.92 -14.54
CA ASN A 107 1.88 -10.54 -14.98
C ASN A 107 1.94 -10.20 -16.48
N ARG A 108 1.27 -10.99 -17.33
CA ARG A 108 1.16 -10.65 -18.77
C ARG A 108 0.43 -9.34 -18.99
N ASN A 109 -0.63 -9.07 -18.25
CA ASN A 109 -1.39 -7.83 -18.35
C ASN A 109 -0.57 -6.61 -17.90
N ILE A 110 0.14 -6.73 -16.78
CA ILE A 110 1.06 -5.70 -16.26
C ILE A 110 2.12 -5.34 -17.32
N ASN A 111 2.82 -6.34 -17.84
CA ASN A 111 3.88 -6.12 -18.84
C ASN A 111 3.34 -5.46 -20.11
N ARG A 112 2.15 -5.84 -20.55
CA ARG A 112 1.50 -5.23 -21.72
C ARG A 112 1.17 -3.75 -21.45
N GLU A 113 0.66 -3.43 -20.27
CA GLU A 113 0.33 -2.04 -19.93
C GLU A 113 1.57 -1.17 -19.77
N ILE A 114 2.61 -1.68 -19.11
CA ILE A 114 3.90 -0.99 -19.01
C ILE A 114 4.45 -0.69 -20.42
N GLN A 115 4.46 -1.68 -21.32
CA GLN A 115 4.96 -1.49 -22.67
C GLN A 115 4.11 -0.48 -23.45
N ARG A 116 2.78 -0.54 -23.31
CA ARG A 116 1.87 0.43 -23.92
C ARG A 116 2.18 1.85 -23.46
N LYS A 117 2.37 2.05 -22.15
CA LYS A 117 2.68 3.37 -21.59
C LYS A 117 4.07 3.86 -21.98
N ARG A 118 5.05 2.98 -22.04
CA ARG A 118 6.39 3.34 -22.55
C ARG A 118 6.31 3.84 -23.99
N ASN A 119 5.58 3.14 -24.84
CA ASN A 119 5.39 3.54 -26.24
C ASN A 119 4.67 4.89 -26.38
N GLU A 120 3.61 5.12 -25.59
CA GLU A 120 2.90 6.42 -25.54
C GLU A 120 3.81 7.59 -25.17
N LEU A 121 4.80 7.34 -24.31
CA LEU A 121 5.75 8.34 -23.84
C LEU A 121 7.04 8.41 -24.68
N GLY A 122 7.16 7.62 -25.73
CA GLY A 122 8.37 7.55 -26.57
C GLY A 122 9.57 6.93 -25.85
N LEU A 123 9.35 6.12 -24.82
CA LEU A 123 10.37 5.43 -24.04
C LEU A 123 10.52 4.00 -24.59
N SER A 124 11.32 3.84 -25.60
CA SER A 124 11.67 2.52 -26.17
C SER A 124 12.70 1.78 -25.32
#